data_4fc79ce34865b9126873e9a79410c006
#
_entry.id   4fc79ce34865b9126873e9a79410c006
#
_cell.length_a   1.000
_cell.length_b   1.000
_cell.length_c   1.000
_cell.angle_alpha   90.00
_cell.angle_beta   90.00
_cell.angle_gamma   90.00
#
_symmetry.space_group_name_H-M   'P 1'
#
loop_
_entity.id
_entity.type
_entity.pdbx_description
1 polymer ?
#
loop_
_entity_poly.entity_id
_entity_poly.type
_entity_poly.pdbx_seq_one_letter_code
_entity_poly.pdbx_strand_id
1 'polypeptide(L)'
;MKAAVLSQGSLSSKWTIDAMKQHFDKVDDLNIKHMEINFSGNKAQILYKGMPLPRYDCIFSKGSFRYANLLKTFTILINGDSYMPLGPDAFTICHDKLLTQLELQKANIPMPTTYMASTIEAARSILERLNYPIIMKFPQGTQGKGVLFAESYASASSILDALSSLRQPFLIQEFIETGGTDIRAIVIGDKVVAAYQ
;
A
#
# COMPACT_ATOMS: atom_id res chain seq x y z
N MET A 1 6.33 18.14 -23.56
CA MET A 1 5.56 17.74 -22.36
C MET A 1 6.47 17.71 -21.13
N LYS A 2 5.98 18.13 -19.98
CA LYS A 2 6.73 18.16 -18.72
C LYS A 2 6.15 17.15 -17.75
N ALA A 3 7.01 16.29 -17.17
CA ALA A 3 6.60 15.32 -16.19
C ALA A 3 7.33 15.46 -14.85
N ALA A 4 6.83 14.81 -13.81
CA ALA A 4 7.50 14.71 -12.53
C ALA A 4 7.37 13.29 -11.94
N VAL A 5 8.37 12.89 -11.16
CA VAL A 5 8.29 11.72 -10.29
C VAL A 5 8.31 12.20 -8.85
N LEU A 6 7.20 11.99 -8.14
CA LEU A 6 7.08 12.29 -6.71
C LEU A 6 7.41 11.04 -5.90
N SER A 7 8.51 11.04 -5.16
CA SER A 7 8.98 9.86 -4.45
C SER A 7 9.85 10.19 -3.24
N GLN A 8 10.35 9.16 -2.56
CA GLN A 8 11.35 9.28 -1.50
C GLN A 8 12.80 9.24 -2.01
N GLY A 9 13.03 9.25 -3.33
CA GLY A 9 14.36 9.24 -3.93
C GLY A 9 15.05 7.87 -3.94
N SER A 10 14.30 6.77 -3.97
CA SER A 10 14.88 5.42 -4.07
C SER A 10 15.56 5.17 -5.42
N LEU A 11 16.42 4.16 -5.51
CA LEU A 11 17.06 3.75 -6.76
C LEU A 11 16.02 3.46 -7.85
N SER A 12 14.95 2.73 -7.52
CA SER A 12 13.88 2.45 -8.47
C SER A 12 13.13 3.72 -8.92
N SER A 13 13.10 4.78 -8.13
CA SER A 13 12.55 6.07 -8.55
C SER A 13 13.46 6.76 -9.58
N LYS A 14 14.76 6.65 -9.41
CA LYS A 14 15.74 7.15 -10.40
C LYS A 14 15.59 6.44 -11.73
N TRP A 15 15.47 5.11 -11.74
CA TRP A 15 15.20 4.35 -12.96
C TRP A 15 13.88 4.76 -13.63
N THR A 16 12.85 5.04 -12.86
CA THR A 16 11.59 5.56 -13.41
C THR A 16 11.80 6.92 -14.07
N ILE A 17 12.53 7.84 -13.42
CA ILE A 17 12.87 9.15 -13.99
C ILE A 17 13.64 9.00 -15.31
N ASP A 18 14.64 8.12 -15.34
CA ASP A 18 15.47 7.93 -16.53
C ASP A 18 14.67 7.32 -17.69
N ALA A 19 13.76 6.39 -17.41
CA ALA A 19 12.83 5.88 -18.42
C ALA A 19 11.87 6.97 -18.93
N MET A 20 11.32 7.79 -18.04
CA MET A 20 10.40 8.88 -18.43
C MET A 20 11.07 9.97 -19.29
N LYS A 21 12.37 10.21 -19.12
CA LYS A 21 13.14 11.17 -19.95
C LYS A 21 13.14 10.79 -21.43
N GLN A 22 12.85 9.53 -21.79
CA GLN A 22 12.72 9.10 -23.18
C GLN A 22 11.40 9.52 -23.82
N HIS A 23 10.41 9.94 -23.02
CA HIS A 23 9.06 10.25 -23.46
C HIS A 23 8.61 11.68 -23.17
N PHE A 24 9.36 12.41 -22.32
CA PHE A 24 9.03 13.77 -21.89
C PHE A 24 10.23 14.70 -22.09
N ASP A 25 9.97 15.93 -22.50
CA ASP A 25 11.03 16.94 -22.74
C ASP A 25 11.74 17.32 -21.44
N LYS A 26 11.02 17.26 -20.31
CA LYS A 26 11.56 17.51 -18.97
C LYS A 26 10.90 16.59 -17.96
N VAL A 27 11.73 16.00 -17.07
CA VAL A 27 11.25 15.19 -15.93
C VAL A 27 11.91 15.73 -14.65
N ASP A 28 11.09 16.24 -13.75
CA ASP A 28 11.55 16.74 -12.45
C ASP A 28 11.49 15.63 -11.39
N ASP A 29 12.53 15.54 -10.55
CA ASP A 29 12.59 14.66 -9.38
C ASP A 29 12.06 15.43 -8.15
N LEU A 30 10.88 15.06 -7.68
CA LEU A 30 10.22 15.67 -6.53
C LEU A 30 10.33 14.77 -5.31
N ASN A 31 11.03 15.22 -4.28
CA ASN A 31 11.10 14.48 -3.04
C ASN A 31 9.88 14.80 -2.16
N ILE A 32 9.11 13.77 -1.79
CA ILE A 32 7.91 13.89 -0.96
C ILE A 32 8.15 14.61 0.37
N LYS A 33 9.38 14.60 0.89
CA LYS A 33 9.76 15.30 2.13
C LYS A 33 9.65 16.82 2.03
N HIS A 34 9.60 17.38 0.82
CA HIS A 34 9.50 18.80 0.56
C HIS A 34 8.12 19.20 0.03
N MET A 35 7.16 18.26 0.05
CA MET A 35 5.78 18.53 -0.34
C MET A 35 5.01 19.10 0.86
N GLU A 36 4.23 20.10 0.59
CA GLU A 36 3.34 20.74 1.55
C GLU A 36 1.95 20.86 0.92
N ILE A 37 0.91 20.67 1.72
CA ILE A 37 -0.48 20.92 1.33
C ILE A 37 -1.02 21.95 2.29
N ASN A 38 -1.36 23.11 1.77
CA ASN A 38 -1.94 24.22 2.54
C ASN A 38 -3.45 24.29 2.28
N PHE A 39 -4.24 24.22 3.33
CA PHE A 39 -5.67 24.44 3.33
C PHE A 39 -5.93 25.82 3.96
N SER A 40 -6.33 26.80 3.16
CA SER A 40 -6.62 28.17 3.62
C SER A 40 -7.95 28.66 3.05
N GLY A 41 -8.89 28.96 3.94
CA GLY A 41 -10.26 29.32 3.55
C GLY A 41 -10.91 28.20 2.72
N ASN A 42 -11.37 28.54 1.53
CA ASN A 42 -12.05 27.62 0.62
C ASN A 42 -11.09 27.03 -0.45
N LYS A 43 -9.77 27.17 -0.29
CA LYS A 43 -8.78 26.73 -1.27
C LYS A 43 -7.78 25.80 -0.63
N ALA A 44 -7.39 24.78 -1.39
CA ALA A 44 -6.23 23.96 -1.11
C ALA A 44 -5.11 24.29 -2.11
N GLN A 45 -3.88 24.37 -1.66
CA GLN A 45 -2.71 24.64 -2.48
C GLN A 45 -1.61 23.64 -2.18
N ILE A 46 -0.99 23.14 -3.24
CA ILE A 46 0.17 22.28 -3.14
C ILE A 46 1.42 23.11 -3.33
N LEU A 47 2.35 23.01 -2.38
CA LEU A 47 3.64 23.67 -2.41
C LEU A 47 4.76 22.63 -2.47
N TYR A 48 5.84 22.99 -3.12
CA TYR A 48 7.10 22.25 -3.13
C TYR A 48 8.23 23.18 -2.73
N LYS A 49 8.89 22.88 -1.61
CA LYS A 49 9.92 23.75 -1.01
C LYS A 49 9.41 25.19 -0.78
N GLY A 50 8.20 25.34 -0.26
CA GLY A 50 7.56 26.61 0.03
C GLY A 50 7.04 27.39 -1.18
N MET A 51 7.19 26.88 -2.40
CA MET A 51 6.71 27.52 -3.63
C MET A 51 5.55 26.72 -4.23
N PRO A 52 4.57 27.37 -4.88
CA PRO A 52 3.50 26.69 -5.59
C PRO A 52 4.06 25.62 -6.54
N LEU A 53 3.45 24.43 -6.49
CA LEU A 53 3.88 23.33 -7.38
C LEU A 53 3.66 23.75 -8.84
N PRO A 54 4.69 23.64 -9.70
CA PRO A 54 4.54 23.91 -11.13
C PRO A 54 3.54 22.94 -11.77
N ARG A 55 2.92 23.35 -12.86
CA ARG A 55 2.07 22.47 -13.66
C ARG A 55 2.92 21.41 -14.38
N TYR A 56 2.39 20.19 -14.42
CA TYR A 56 2.96 19.03 -15.13
C TYR A 56 1.89 18.40 -16.01
N ASP A 57 2.29 17.86 -17.15
CA ASP A 57 1.40 17.05 -18.00
C ASP A 57 1.19 15.66 -17.41
N CYS A 58 2.22 15.12 -16.71
CA CYS A 58 2.17 13.83 -16.05
C CYS A 58 2.91 13.85 -14.70
N ILE A 59 2.32 13.25 -13.67
CA ILE A 59 2.99 13.02 -12.38
C ILE A 59 2.89 11.55 -11.99
N PHE A 60 4.04 10.89 -11.90
CA PHE A 60 4.12 9.55 -11.33
C PHE A 60 4.49 9.62 -9.86
N SER A 61 3.57 9.19 -8.99
CA SER A 61 3.74 9.27 -7.53
C SER A 61 3.96 7.89 -6.94
N LYS A 62 4.95 7.74 -6.05
CA LYS A 62 5.19 6.50 -5.28
C LYS A 62 5.75 6.82 -3.91
N GLY A 63 5.36 6.02 -2.92
CA GLY A 63 5.83 6.21 -1.55
C GLY A 63 5.52 4.99 -0.67
N SER A 64 6.01 5.01 0.57
CA SER A 64 5.67 3.99 1.56
C SER A 64 4.28 4.26 2.15
N PHE A 65 3.74 3.26 2.86
CA PHE A 65 2.45 3.35 3.55
C PHE A 65 2.32 4.60 4.46
N ARG A 66 3.44 5.09 5.01
CA ARG A 66 3.48 6.30 5.87
C ARG A 66 3.01 7.56 5.15
N TYR A 67 3.12 7.59 3.83
CA TYR A 67 2.72 8.72 2.99
C TYR A 67 1.44 8.46 2.21
N ALA A 68 0.75 7.33 2.44
CA ALA A 68 -0.42 6.95 1.67
C ALA A 68 -1.51 8.02 1.65
N ASN A 69 -1.86 8.57 2.81
CA ASN A 69 -2.87 9.63 2.90
C ASN A 69 -2.40 10.94 2.26
N LEU A 70 -1.12 11.31 2.39
CA LEU A 70 -0.58 12.49 1.73
C LEU A 70 -0.62 12.34 0.21
N LEU A 71 -0.20 11.19 -0.32
CA LEU A 71 -0.24 10.89 -1.75
C LEU A 71 -1.67 10.83 -2.29
N LYS A 72 -2.60 10.25 -1.54
CA LYS A 72 -4.03 10.25 -1.87
C LYS A 72 -4.56 11.70 -1.98
N THR A 73 -4.33 12.52 -0.96
CA THR A 73 -4.77 13.91 -0.93
C THR A 73 -4.15 14.72 -2.06
N PHE A 74 -2.84 14.56 -2.27
CA PHE A 74 -2.12 15.17 -3.39
C PHE A 74 -2.76 14.81 -4.75
N THR A 75 -3.05 13.52 -4.95
CA THR A 75 -3.65 13.04 -6.20
C THR A 75 -5.05 13.62 -6.41
N ILE A 76 -5.87 13.71 -5.35
CA ILE A 76 -7.20 14.31 -5.42
C ILE A 76 -7.12 15.79 -5.82
N LEU A 77 -6.18 16.54 -5.23
CA LEU A 77 -6.04 17.97 -5.49
C LEU A 77 -5.52 18.31 -6.90
N ILE A 78 -4.75 17.38 -7.50
CA ILE A 78 -4.22 17.55 -8.88
C ILE A 78 -5.13 16.93 -9.93
N ASN A 79 -6.10 16.11 -9.53
CA ASN A 79 -6.97 15.40 -10.46
C ASN A 79 -7.63 16.37 -11.47
N GLY A 80 -7.44 16.11 -12.76
CA GLY A 80 -7.90 16.96 -13.86
C GLY A 80 -6.85 17.93 -14.42
N ASP A 81 -5.81 18.27 -13.65
CA ASP A 81 -4.74 19.19 -14.10
C ASP A 81 -3.53 18.45 -14.67
N SER A 82 -3.31 17.20 -14.28
CA SER A 82 -2.20 16.37 -14.73
C SER A 82 -2.65 14.91 -14.90
N TYR A 83 -2.10 14.19 -15.86
CA TYR A 83 -2.28 12.76 -15.94
C TYR A 83 -1.52 12.07 -14.78
N MET A 84 -2.24 11.26 -14.01
CA MET A 84 -1.69 10.46 -12.93
C MET A 84 -1.99 8.98 -13.17
N PRO A 85 -0.97 8.13 -13.40
CA PRO A 85 -1.16 6.70 -13.65
C PRO A 85 -1.81 5.93 -12.49
N LEU A 86 -1.66 6.44 -11.27
CA LEU A 86 -2.24 5.87 -10.05
C LEU A 86 -3.37 6.76 -9.54
N GLY A 87 -4.57 6.20 -9.44
CA GLY A 87 -5.70 6.89 -8.82
C GLY A 87 -5.50 7.07 -7.30
N PRO A 88 -6.24 8.00 -6.68
CA PRO A 88 -6.04 8.36 -5.27
C PRO A 88 -6.21 7.18 -4.31
N ASP A 89 -7.17 6.28 -4.57
CA ASP A 89 -7.46 5.15 -3.71
C ASP A 89 -6.38 4.07 -3.74
N ALA A 90 -5.61 3.98 -4.82
CA ALA A 90 -4.51 3.01 -4.94
C ALA A 90 -3.50 3.15 -3.79
N PHE A 91 -3.22 4.37 -3.31
CA PHE A 91 -2.26 4.61 -2.23
C PHE A 91 -2.73 4.06 -0.87
N THR A 92 -4.02 4.04 -0.60
CA THR A 92 -4.56 3.50 0.65
C THR A 92 -4.85 2.00 0.53
N ILE A 93 -5.45 1.57 -0.56
CA ILE A 93 -5.82 0.16 -0.80
C ILE A 93 -4.57 -0.74 -0.82
N CYS A 94 -3.55 -0.39 -1.62
CA CYS A 94 -2.36 -1.23 -1.77
C CYS A 94 -1.47 -1.31 -0.51
N HIS A 95 -1.65 -0.42 0.45
CA HIS A 95 -0.90 -0.40 1.69
C HIS A 95 -1.66 -0.96 2.90
N ASP A 96 -2.92 -1.33 2.72
CA ASP A 96 -3.77 -1.93 3.76
C ASP A 96 -4.28 -3.29 3.30
N LYS A 97 -3.89 -4.35 4.04
CA LYS A 97 -4.24 -5.73 3.66
C LYS A 97 -5.73 -6.01 3.71
N LEU A 98 -6.46 -5.34 4.62
CA LEU A 98 -7.91 -5.50 4.72
C LEU A 98 -8.62 -4.85 3.52
N LEU A 99 -8.23 -3.62 3.17
CA LEU A 99 -8.78 -2.93 2.00
C LEU A 99 -8.41 -3.67 0.71
N THR A 100 -7.18 -4.18 0.59
CA THR A 100 -6.77 -5.01 -0.55
C THR A 100 -7.67 -6.25 -0.68
N GLN A 101 -7.92 -6.97 0.42
CA GLN A 101 -8.80 -8.14 0.38
C GLN A 101 -10.23 -7.80 -0.01
N LEU A 102 -10.76 -6.67 0.45
CA LEU A 102 -12.08 -6.19 0.05
C LEU A 102 -12.16 -5.95 -1.47
N GLU A 103 -11.15 -5.35 -2.07
CA GLU A 103 -11.11 -5.15 -3.53
C GLU A 103 -10.95 -6.47 -4.30
N LEU A 104 -10.13 -7.38 -3.81
CA LEU A 104 -10.00 -8.72 -4.41
C LEU A 104 -11.32 -9.51 -4.32
N GLN A 105 -12.04 -9.41 -3.20
CA GLN A 105 -13.36 -10.04 -3.04
C GLN A 105 -14.40 -9.47 -4.02
N LYS A 106 -14.45 -8.15 -4.17
CA LYS A 106 -15.33 -7.49 -5.17
C LYS A 106 -15.05 -7.98 -6.59
N ALA A 107 -13.79 -8.29 -6.89
CA ALA A 107 -13.36 -8.82 -8.18
C ALA A 107 -13.53 -10.36 -8.29
N ASN A 108 -14.10 -11.03 -7.28
CA ASN A 108 -14.26 -12.49 -7.19
C ASN A 108 -12.93 -13.25 -7.37
N ILE A 109 -11.83 -12.70 -6.89
CA ILE A 109 -10.52 -13.35 -6.92
C ILE A 109 -10.42 -14.32 -5.73
N PRO A 110 -10.04 -15.59 -5.94
CA PRO A 110 -9.84 -16.54 -4.85
C PRO A 110 -8.80 -16.05 -3.84
N MET A 111 -9.13 -16.15 -2.56
CA MET A 111 -8.29 -15.69 -1.46
C MET A 111 -8.32 -16.69 -0.30
N PRO A 112 -7.27 -16.75 0.51
CA PRO A 112 -7.31 -17.46 1.79
C PRO A 112 -8.39 -16.91 2.71
N THR A 113 -9.07 -17.78 3.45
CA THR A 113 -10.05 -17.37 4.45
C THR A 113 -9.41 -16.44 5.48
N THR A 114 -9.98 -15.26 5.65
CA THR A 114 -9.39 -14.22 6.48
C THR A 114 -10.44 -13.61 7.39
N TYR A 115 -10.06 -13.44 8.65
CA TYR A 115 -10.84 -12.77 9.68
C TYR A 115 -10.10 -11.53 10.13
N MET A 116 -10.84 -10.50 10.53
CA MET A 116 -10.30 -9.34 11.23
C MET A 116 -10.78 -9.38 12.68
N ALA A 117 -9.86 -9.26 13.61
CA ALA A 117 -10.17 -9.10 15.02
C ALA A 117 -9.79 -7.69 15.47
N SER A 118 -10.75 -6.98 16.07
CA SER A 118 -10.54 -5.66 16.64
C SER A 118 -10.23 -5.70 18.15
N THR A 119 -10.55 -6.81 18.80
CA THR A 119 -10.30 -7.06 20.24
C THR A 119 -9.74 -8.45 20.46
N ILE A 120 -9.16 -8.67 21.63
CA ILE A 120 -8.62 -9.96 22.04
C ILE A 120 -9.75 -11.00 22.19
N GLU A 121 -10.89 -10.61 22.73
CA GLU A 121 -12.05 -11.47 22.91
C GLU A 121 -12.58 -11.98 21.58
N ALA A 122 -12.74 -11.09 20.61
CA ALA A 122 -13.13 -11.46 19.24
C ALA A 122 -12.12 -12.42 18.61
N ALA A 123 -10.82 -12.17 18.80
CA ALA A 123 -9.77 -13.04 18.30
C ALA A 123 -9.81 -14.43 18.93
N ARG A 124 -9.97 -14.56 20.24
CA ARG A 124 -10.07 -15.87 20.91
C ARG A 124 -11.20 -16.69 20.34
N SER A 125 -12.39 -16.11 20.20
CA SER A 125 -13.53 -16.78 19.58
C SER A 125 -13.28 -17.23 18.14
N ILE A 126 -12.48 -16.50 17.38
CA ILE A 126 -12.06 -16.90 16.04
C ILE A 126 -11.08 -18.08 16.13
N LEU A 127 -10.05 -18.00 16.99
CA LEU A 127 -9.01 -19.03 17.12
C LEU A 127 -9.58 -20.39 17.51
N GLU A 128 -10.66 -20.45 18.33
CA GLU A 128 -11.30 -21.70 18.77
C GLU A 128 -11.95 -22.50 17.64
N ARG A 129 -12.29 -21.87 16.53
CA ARG A 129 -13.02 -22.48 15.41
C ARG A 129 -12.21 -22.64 14.12
N LEU A 130 -10.94 -22.28 14.16
CA LEU A 130 -10.07 -22.37 12.98
C LEU A 130 -9.33 -23.70 12.89
N ASN A 131 -9.06 -24.11 11.66
CA ASN A 131 -8.08 -25.14 11.37
C ASN A 131 -6.67 -24.55 11.37
N TYR A 132 -5.72 -25.28 11.91
CA TYR A 132 -4.32 -24.88 11.96
C TYR A 132 -3.48 -25.62 10.93
N PRO A 133 -2.37 -25.02 10.46
CA PRO A 133 -1.76 -23.76 10.88
C PRO A 133 -2.46 -22.52 10.36
N ILE A 134 -2.19 -21.38 10.98
CA ILE A 134 -2.73 -20.06 10.60
C ILE A 134 -1.64 -18.99 10.54
N ILE A 135 -1.96 -17.89 9.87
CA ILE A 135 -1.13 -16.66 9.84
C ILE A 135 -1.86 -15.55 10.60
N MET A 136 -1.13 -14.87 11.48
CA MET A 136 -1.58 -13.63 12.13
C MET A 136 -0.76 -12.46 11.59
N LYS A 137 -1.38 -11.35 11.22
CA LYS A 137 -0.68 -10.20 10.62
C LYS A 137 -1.39 -8.88 10.89
N PHE A 138 -0.62 -7.79 10.95
CA PHE A 138 -1.20 -6.45 11.02
C PHE A 138 -1.74 -6.01 9.66
N PRO A 139 -2.81 -5.21 9.62
CA PRO A 139 -3.35 -4.65 8.37
C PRO A 139 -2.30 -3.88 7.58
N GLN A 140 -1.47 -3.10 8.27
CA GLN A 140 -0.40 -2.32 7.68
C GLN A 140 0.98 -2.97 7.92
N GLY A 141 1.90 -2.74 7.02
CA GLY A 141 3.26 -3.28 7.08
C GLY A 141 3.71 -3.85 5.75
N THR A 142 5.03 -3.92 5.56
CA THR A 142 5.67 -4.34 4.31
C THR A 142 6.79 -5.34 4.59
N GLN A 143 7.21 -6.09 3.56
CA GLN A 143 8.38 -6.99 3.62
C GLN A 143 8.25 -8.11 4.66
N GLY A 144 7.07 -8.66 4.86
CA GLY A 144 6.84 -9.74 5.82
C GLY A 144 6.92 -9.33 7.30
N LYS A 145 7.23 -8.08 7.61
CA LYS A 145 7.27 -7.59 9.00
C LYS A 145 5.87 -7.61 9.60
N GLY A 146 5.76 -8.17 10.82
CA GLY A 146 4.48 -8.32 11.50
C GLY A 146 3.59 -9.43 10.93
N VAL A 147 4.17 -10.44 10.28
CA VAL A 147 3.54 -11.70 9.89
C VAL A 147 4.02 -12.76 10.86
N LEU A 148 3.09 -13.43 11.53
CA LEU A 148 3.33 -14.40 12.58
C LEU A 148 2.65 -15.71 12.21
N PHE A 149 3.37 -16.82 12.29
CA PHE A 149 2.88 -18.17 11.99
C PHE A 149 2.50 -18.88 13.29
N ALA A 150 1.36 -19.54 13.32
CA ALA A 150 0.90 -20.31 14.47
C ALA A 150 0.47 -21.71 14.02
N GLU A 151 1.18 -22.71 14.52
CA GLU A 151 0.93 -24.13 14.20
C GLU A 151 -0.26 -24.73 14.94
N SER A 152 -0.67 -24.12 16.05
CA SER A 152 -1.70 -24.63 16.94
C SER A 152 -2.44 -23.51 17.65
N TYR A 153 -3.58 -23.85 18.27
CA TYR A 153 -4.30 -22.93 19.15
C TYR A 153 -3.40 -22.39 20.27
N ALA A 154 -2.57 -23.24 20.88
CA ALA A 154 -1.69 -22.82 21.97
C ALA A 154 -0.67 -21.77 21.52
N SER A 155 -0.03 -21.96 20.35
CA SER A 155 0.90 -20.97 19.80
C SER A 155 0.19 -19.69 19.38
N ALA A 156 -0.99 -19.79 18.77
CA ALA A 156 -1.80 -18.62 18.40
C ALA A 156 -2.25 -17.81 19.63
N SER A 157 -2.66 -18.49 20.70
CA SER A 157 -3.04 -17.85 21.97
C SER A 157 -1.87 -17.10 22.61
N SER A 158 -0.67 -17.70 22.61
CA SER A 158 0.54 -17.05 23.12
C SER A 158 0.92 -15.80 22.31
N ILE A 159 0.78 -15.86 20.98
CA ILE A 159 0.98 -14.71 20.09
C ILE A 159 -0.07 -13.64 20.40
N LEU A 160 -1.34 -14.03 20.56
CA LEU A 160 -2.43 -13.11 20.88
C LEU A 160 -2.17 -12.37 22.19
N ASP A 161 -1.71 -13.05 23.23
CA ASP A 161 -1.38 -12.46 24.52
C ASP A 161 -0.25 -11.43 24.39
N ALA A 162 0.79 -11.74 23.60
CA ALA A 162 1.86 -10.81 23.31
C ALA A 162 1.38 -9.56 22.53
N LEU A 163 0.44 -9.76 21.57
CA LEU A 163 -0.13 -8.67 20.78
C LEU A 163 -1.12 -7.81 21.56
N SER A 164 -1.66 -8.30 22.69
CA SER A 164 -2.67 -7.60 23.49
C SER A 164 -2.23 -6.21 23.94
N SER A 165 -0.94 -6.03 24.22
CA SER A 165 -0.35 -4.76 24.62
C SER A 165 -0.35 -3.70 23.52
N LEU A 166 -0.42 -4.10 22.26
CA LEU A 166 -0.33 -3.18 21.11
C LEU A 166 -1.67 -2.49 20.79
N ARG A 167 -2.79 -3.01 21.30
CA ARG A 167 -4.15 -2.46 21.11
C ARG A 167 -4.47 -2.10 19.65
N GLN A 168 -3.99 -2.91 18.71
CA GLN A 168 -4.20 -2.71 17.27
C GLN A 168 -5.01 -3.86 16.69
N PRO A 169 -5.91 -3.58 15.73
CA PRO A 169 -6.56 -4.63 14.97
C PRO A 169 -5.53 -5.49 14.24
N PHE A 170 -5.85 -6.77 14.06
CA PHE A 170 -5.02 -7.69 13.29
C PHE A 170 -5.87 -8.67 12.49
N LEU A 171 -5.26 -9.25 11.48
CA LEU A 171 -5.85 -10.25 10.61
C LEU A 171 -5.41 -11.63 11.06
N ILE A 172 -6.34 -12.57 11.04
CA ILE A 172 -6.14 -14.00 11.23
C ILE A 172 -6.52 -14.66 9.91
N GLN A 173 -5.59 -15.39 9.32
CA GLN A 173 -5.77 -15.96 7.98
C GLN A 173 -5.37 -17.42 7.96
N GLU A 174 -6.08 -18.25 7.20
CA GLU A 174 -5.66 -19.61 6.95
C GLU A 174 -4.28 -19.62 6.28
N PHE A 175 -3.48 -20.61 6.62
CA PHE A 175 -2.19 -20.82 5.99
C PHE A 175 -2.38 -21.62 4.70
N ILE A 176 -1.81 -21.13 3.61
CA ILE A 176 -1.76 -21.84 2.34
C ILE A 176 -0.35 -22.34 2.12
N GLU A 177 -0.21 -23.66 2.00
CA GLU A 177 1.08 -24.27 1.69
C GLU A 177 1.48 -23.99 0.24
N THR A 178 2.58 -23.31 0.05
CA THR A 178 3.09 -22.92 -1.27
C THR A 178 4.52 -23.42 -1.53
N GLY A 179 5.04 -24.29 -0.65
CA GLY A 179 6.45 -24.68 -0.69
C GLY A 179 7.40 -23.52 -0.40
N GLY A 180 6.94 -22.48 0.28
CA GLY A 180 7.73 -21.29 0.61
C GLY A 180 7.97 -20.36 -0.58
N THR A 181 7.22 -20.52 -1.68
CA THR A 181 7.38 -19.74 -2.90
C THR A 181 6.15 -18.91 -3.21
N ASP A 182 6.36 -17.76 -3.83
CA ASP A 182 5.31 -16.90 -4.38
C ASP A 182 5.66 -16.48 -5.82
N ILE A 183 4.62 -16.26 -6.63
CA ILE A 183 4.79 -15.71 -7.97
C ILE A 183 4.47 -14.24 -7.94
N ARG A 184 5.39 -13.42 -8.42
CA ARG A 184 5.19 -11.99 -8.55
C ARG A 184 4.98 -11.61 -10.01
N ALA A 185 3.77 -11.19 -10.33
CA ALA A 185 3.41 -10.71 -11.65
C ALA A 185 3.46 -9.18 -11.72
N ILE A 186 4.08 -8.65 -12.76
CA ILE A 186 4.11 -7.20 -13.05
C ILE A 186 3.06 -6.94 -14.13
N VAL A 187 2.06 -6.14 -13.78
CA VAL A 187 0.95 -5.79 -14.67
C VAL A 187 1.09 -4.33 -15.09
N ILE A 188 0.98 -4.07 -16.40
CA ILE A 188 0.91 -2.73 -16.98
C ILE A 188 -0.29 -2.68 -17.92
N GLY A 189 -1.23 -1.79 -17.59
CA GLY A 189 -2.54 -1.77 -18.24
C GLY A 189 -3.30 -3.07 -17.95
N ASP A 190 -3.65 -3.81 -18.97
CA ASP A 190 -4.39 -5.07 -18.94
C ASP A 190 -3.52 -6.33 -19.14
N LYS A 191 -2.18 -6.17 -19.16
CA LYS A 191 -1.26 -7.25 -19.49
C LYS A 191 -0.22 -7.52 -18.43
N VAL A 192 0.05 -8.79 -18.17
CA VAL A 192 1.22 -9.22 -17.41
C VAL A 192 2.44 -9.09 -18.33
N VAL A 193 3.34 -8.16 -18.03
CA VAL A 193 4.54 -7.88 -18.83
C VAL A 193 5.77 -8.65 -18.34
N ALA A 194 5.77 -9.08 -17.09
CA ALA A 194 6.81 -9.93 -16.51
C ALA A 194 6.25 -10.70 -15.32
N ALA A 195 6.81 -11.85 -15.02
CA ALA A 195 6.57 -12.60 -13.81
C ALA A 195 7.88 -13.25 -13.34
N TYR A 196 8.04 -13.39 -12.03
CA TYR A 196 9.18 -14.09 -11.42
C TYR A 196 8.76 -14.72 -10.08
N GLN A 197 9.54 -15.71 -9.67
CA GLN A 197 9.40 -16.46 -8.45
C GLN A 197 10.51 -16.11 -7.48
#